data_d3b6659e457893438aae9f84ae907fc3
#
_entry.id   d3b6659e457893438aae9f84ae907fc3
#
_cell.length_a   1.000
_cell.length_b   1.000
_cell.length_c   1.000
_cell.angle_alpha   90.00
_cell.angle_beta   90.00
_cell.angle_gamma   90.00
#
_symmetry.space_group_name_H-M   'P 1'
#
loop_
_entity.id
_entity.type
_entity.pdbx_description
1 polymer ?
#
loop_
_entity_poly.entity_id
_entity_poly.type
_entity_poly.pdbx_seq_one_letter_code
_entity_poly.pdbx_strand_id
1 'polypeptide(L)'
;MKPHQYIQRHTGEVVTEELTADPMLAWMYSSLRERAPYLFNLCIQSRMSAMLAWLQFDIPLLRRGNHAAVKKMAATLGIDLSECLDPPETLRSIRNLFERKIRYEECRPMPAYRTTVVSPADARIITGSLTETDMLFAKGRFFSLQDLLGRMGFQWLPRFTNGDFAVFRLTLDKYHYNHVPVSGVVIGHYEVDGAFHSCNPTAIVSTATPFSQNRRTVTIIDTDVPRGSQVGKVAMIEIVALMIGRITQCYSREHYNSPQEIHPGMFLDRGQPKSLYQPGSSTDILLFEPGRIRFDSDLVHNRNRQDVYSRFSIGLGQSAVETDIKARESIACKI
;
A
#
# COMPACT_ATOMS: atom_id res chain seq x y z
N MET A 1 -22.21 -8.63 -9.19
CA MET A 1 -20.77 -8.49 -9.57
C MET A 1 -20.03 -9.76 -9.15
N LYS A 2 -18.96 -10.13 -9.86
CA LYS A 2 -18.15 -11.30 -9.50
C LYS A 2 -17.39 -11.03 -8.21
N PRO A 3 -17.18 -12.03 -7.30
CA PRO A 3 -16.44 -11.84 -6.06
C PRO A 3 -14.99 -11.43 -6.32
N HIS A 4 -14.30 -10.99 -5.30
CA HIS A 4 -12.85 -10.86 -5.27
C HIS A 4 -12.35 -11.63 -4.07
N GLN A 5 -11.37 -12.53 -4.27
CA GLN A 5 -10.83 -13.39 -3.24
C GLN A 5 -9.34 -13.17 -3.09
N TYR A 6 -8.85 -13.42 -1.90
CA TYR A 6 -7.44 -13.40 -1.52
C TYR A 6 -7.11 -14.58 -0.61
N ILE A 7 -5.83 -14.83 -0.35
CA ILE A 7 -5.36 -15.91 0.51
C ILE A 7 -4.86 -15.32 1.83
N GLN A 8 -5.32 -15.84 2.96
CA GLN A 8 -4.70 -15.56 4.25
C GLN A 8 -3.37 -16.31 4.36
N ARG A 9 -2.27 -15.58 4.55
CA ARG A 9 -0.92 -16.16 4.51
C ARG A 9 -0.73 -17.30 5.51
N HIS A 10 -1.16 -17.10 6.76
CA HIS A 10 -0.88 -18.03 7.84
C HIS A 10 -1.74 -19.30 7.84
N THR A 11 -2.96 -19.22 7.30
CA THR A 11 -3.89 -20.36 7.28
C THR A 11 -3.96 -21.02 5.90
N GLY A 12 -3.57 -20.30 4.83
CA GLY A 12 -3.76 -20.72 3.44
C GLY A 12 -5.22 -20.67 2.98
N GLU A 13 -6.12 -20.16 3.80
CA GLU A 13 -7.54 -20.08 3.50
C GLU A 13 -7.84 -19.02 2.44
N VAL A 14 -8.80 -19.36 1.56
CA VAL A 14 -9.33 -18.44 0.55
C VAL A 14 -10.49 -17.66 1.15
N VAL A 15 -10.32 -16.35 1.21
CA VAL A 15 -11.32 -15.43 1.79
C VAL A 15 -11.93 -14.56 0.71
N THR A 16 -13.24 -14.38 0.72
CA THR A 16 -13.94 -13.42 -0.15
C THR A 16 -13.94 -12.05 0.49
N GLU A 17 -13.44 -11.06 -0.24
CA GLU A 17 -13.38 -9.69 0.22
C GLU A 17 -14.75 -9.01 0.15
N GLU A 18 -15.15 -8.37 1.24
CA GLU A 18 -16.27 -7.44 1.25
C GLU A 18 -15.81 -6.07 0.73
N LEU A 19 -16.05 -5.83 -0.56
CA LEU A 19 -15.63 -4.59 -1.22
C LEU A 19 -16.59 -3.44 -0.89
N THR A 20 -16.14 -2.54 -0.02
CA THR A 20 -16.90 -1.33 0.35
C THR A 20 -17.15 -0.44 -0.87
N ALA A 21 -18.40 0.02 -1.03
CA ALA A 21 -18.83 0.90 -2.13
C ALA A 21 -18.58 0.38 -3.55
N ASP A 22 -18.36 -0.93 -3.75
CA ASP A 22 -18.07 -1.55 -5.04
C ASP A 22 -19.09 -1.22 -6.15
N PRO A 23 -20.43 -1.24 -5.91
CA PRO A 23 -21.40 -0.83 -6.93
C PRO A 23 -21.27 0.64 -7.36
N MET A 24 -21.05 1.54 -6.41
CA MET A 24 -20.85 2.97 -6.70
C MET A 24 -19.56 3.20 -7.49
N LEU A 25 -18.48 2.55 -7.10
CA LEU A 25 -17.20 2.64 -7.82
C LEU A 25 -17.30 2.05 -9.22
N ALA A 26 -17.97 0.90 -9.39
CA ALA A 26 -18.21 0.32 -10.70
C ALA A 26 -18.98 1.28 -11.61
N TRP A 27 -20.05 1.92 -11.10
CA TRP A 27 -20.79 2.93 -11.85
C TRP A 27 -19.93 4.17 -12.18
N MET A 28 -19.14 4.64 -11.23
CA MET A 28 -18.27 5.81 -11.40
C MET A 28 -17.20 5.56 -12.47
N TYR A 29 -16.53 4.41 -12.45
CA TYR A 29 -15.47 4.07 -13.40
C TYR A 29 -15.95 3.54 -14.75
N SER A 30 -17.24 3.26 -14.92
CA SER A 30 -17.87 2.93 -16.18
C SER A 30 -18.74 4.09 -16.69
N SER A 31 -19.99 4.16 -16.21
CA SER A 31 -21.01 5.05 -16.75
C SER A 31 -20.71 6.54 -16.54
N LEU A 32 -20.24 6.95 -15.34
CA LEU A 32 -19.94 8.36 -15.09
C LEU A 32 -18.73 8.81 -15.89
N ARG A 33 -17.69 7.99 -15.97
CA ARG A 33 -16.47 8.29 -16.73
C ARG A 33 -16.77 8.46 -18.23
N GLU A 34 -17.65 7.64 -18.80
CA GLU A 34 -18.00 7.72 -20.22
C GLU A 34 -18.98 8.85 -20.52
N ARG A 35 -20.02 9.03 -19.68
CA ARG A 35 -21.11 9.98 -19.93
C ARG A 35 -20.84 11.39 -19.44
N ALA A 36 -20.05 11.55 -18.40
CA ALA A 36 -19.73 12.83 -17.79
C ALA A 36 -18.26 12.90 -17.32
N PRO A 37 -17.27 12.85 -18.24
CA PRO A 37 -15.85 12.78 -17.92
C PRO A 37 -15.38 13.97 -17.08
N TYR A 38 -15.98 15.14 -17.22
CA TYR A 38 -15.67 16.32 -16.40
C TYR A 38 -16.04 16.07 -14.91
N LEU A 39 -17.22 15.53 -14.65
CA LEU A 39 -17.64 15.20 -13.29
C LEU A 39 -16.77 14.07 -12.69
N PHE A 40 -16.46 13.06 -13.49
CA PHE A 40 -15.52 12.02 -13.07
C PHE A 40 -14.16 12.61 -12.66
N ASN A 41 -13.58 13.45 -13.51
CA ASN A 41 -12.31 14.11 -13.22
C ASN A 41 -12.38 14.98 -11.94
N LEU A 42 -13.51 15.65 -11.71
CA LEU A 42 -13.73 16.42 -10.48
C LEU A 42 -13.69 15.51 -9.23
N CYS A 43 -14.30 14.32 -9.29
CA CYS A 43 -14.34 13.36 -8.20
C CYS A 43 -12.95 12.84 -7.80
N ILE A 44 -12.05 12.69 -8.77
CA ILE A 44 -10.68 12.18 -8.53
C ILE A 44 -9.65 13.29 -8.23
N GLN A 45 -10.06 14.55 -8.12
CA GLN A 45 -9.18 15.65 -7.73
C GLN A 45 -8.96 15.71 -6.21
N SER A 46 -7.81 16.23 -5.80
CA SER A 46 -7.39 16.33 -4.40
C SER A 46 -8.41 17.02 -3.48
N ARG A 47 -9.01 18.12 -3.94
CA ARG A 47 -9.99 18.90 -3.14
C ARG A 47 -11.27 18.11 -2.88
N MET A 48 -11.79 17.43 -3.88
CA MET A 48 -12.98 16.60 -3.76
C MET A 48 -12.68 15.36 -2.91
N SER A 49 -11.55 14.72 -3.12
CA SER A 49 -11.09 13.58 -2.32
C SER A 49 -10.96 13.95 -0.84
N ALA A 50 -10.36 15.11 -0.52
CA ALA A 50 -10.26 15.63 0.84
C ALA A 50 -11.62 15.96 1.45
N MET A 51 -12.54 16.54 0.68
CA MET A 51 -13.91 16.83 1.13
C MET A 51 -14.68 15.54 1.44
N LEU A 52 -14.60 14.53 0.58
CA LEU A 52 -15.23 13.23 0.80
C LEU A 52 -14.65 12.52 2.02
N ALA A 53 -13.32 12.60 2.22
CA ALA A 53 -12.67 12.08 3.41
C ALA A 53 -13.17 12.80 4.68
N TRP A 54 -13.25 14.13 4.66
CA TRP A 54 -13.78 14.91 5.76
C TRP A 54 -15.24 14.56 6.05
N LEU A 55 -16.08 14.45 5.01
CA LEU A 55 -17.47 14.03 5.13
C LEU A 55 -17.61 12.64 5.78
N GLN A 56 -16.78 11.69 5.41
CA GLN A 56 -16.86 10.31 5.88
C GLN A 56 -16.22 10.09 7.26
N PHE A 57 -15.08 10.71 7.53
CA PHE A 57 -14.25 10.41 8.70
C PHE A 57 -14.31 11.47 9.81
N ASP A 58 -14.72 12.71 9.48
CA ASP A 58 -14.67 13.86 10.39
C ASP A 58 -16.04 14.48 10.69
N ILE A 59 -17.15 14.04 10.04
CA ILE A 59 -18.47 14.64 10.29
C ILE A 59 -18.96 14.46 11.74
N PRO A 60 -19.66 15.50 12.25
CA PRO A 60 -20.03 15.65 13.64
C PRO A 60 -21.04 14.66 14.24
N LEU A 61 -21.66 13.77 13.47
CA LEU A 61 -22.50 12.71 14.05
C LEU A 61 -21.71 11.82 15.03
N LEU A 62 -20.39 11.79 14.85
CA LEU A 62 -19.41 11.13 15.72
C LEU A 62 -18.69 12.13 16.64
N ARG A 63 -18.95 13.43 16.53
CA ARG A 63 -18.35 14.50 17.37
C ARG A 63 -18.65 14.37 18.87
N ARG A 64 -19.63 13.59 19.27
CA ARG A 64 -19.92 13.31 20.68
C ARG A 64 -19.13 12.11 21.18
N GLY A 65 -17.81 12.07 20.97
CA GLY A 65 -16.93 11.14 21.66
C GLY A 65 -17.49 9.73 21.87
N ASN A 66 -18.13 9.13 20.83
CA ASN A 66 -18.88 7.92 21.03
C ASN A 66 -17.96 6.70 20.80
N HIS A 67 -17.19 6.38 21.85
CA HIS A 67 -16.39 5.17 21.92
C HIS A 67 -17.17 3.92 21.44
N ALA A 68 -18.50 3.84 21.74
CA ALA A 68 -19.33 2.74 21.30
C ALA A 68 -19.43 2.64 19.77
N ALA A 69 -19.52 3.78 19.06
CA ALA A 69 -19.54 3.80 17.60
C ALA A 69 -18.19 3.37 16.99
N VAL A 70 -17.08 3.82 17.58
CA VAL A 70 -15.73 3.40 17.16
C VAL A 70 -15.55 1.90 17.40
N LYS A 71 -15.94 1.40 18.57
CA LYS A 71 -15.90 -0.03 18.90
C LYS A 71 -16.76 -0.88 17.95
N LYS A 72 -17.97 -0.40 17.62
CA LYS A 72 -18.84 -1.06 16.63
C LYS A 72 -18.18 -1.09 15.24
N MET A 73 -17.59 0.01 14.80
CA MET A 73 -16.90 0.09 13.52
C MET A 73 -15.69 -0.84 13.50
N ALA A 74 -14.88 -0.87 14.57
CA ALA A 74 -13.76 -1.78 14.69
C ALA A 74 -14.21 -3.25 14.58
N ALA A 75 -15.28 -3.62 15.28
CA ALA A 75 -15.85 -4.96 15.20
C ALA A 75 -16.37 -5.30 13.78
N THR A 76 -17.03 -4.36 13.11
CA THR A 76 -17.52 -4.53 11.73
C THR A 76 -16.36 -4.74 10.74
N LEU A 77 -15.24 -4.05 10.95
CA LEU A 77 -14.04 -4.16 10.10
C LEU A 77 -13.09 -5.30 10.54
N GLY A 78 -13.39 -6.01 11.62
CA GLY A 78 -12.51 -7.06 12.15
C GLY A 78 -11.21 -6.53 12.76
N ILE A 79 -11.18 -5.25 13.20
CA ILE A 79 -10.00 -4.63 13.79
C ILE A 79 -9.84 -5.08 15.23
N ASP A 80 -8.70 -5.68 15.55
CA ASP A 80 -8.33 -6.03 16.93
C ASP A 80 -7.81 -4.80 17.68
N LEU A 81 -8.66 -4.26 18.56
CA LEU A 81 -8.31 -3.10 19.39
C LEU A 81 -7.30 -3.45 20.48
N SER A 82 -7.09 -4.74 20.79
CA SER A 82 -6.08 -5.15 21.77
C SER A 82 -4.65 -4.91 21.30
N GLU A 83 -4.43 -4.77 20.00
CA GLU A 83 -3.13 -4.41 19.41
C GLU A 83 -2.76 -2.93 19.62
N CYS A 84 -3.75 -2.06 19.94
CA CYS A 84 -3.52 -0.62 20.04
C CYS A 84 -2.51 -0.28 21.14
N LEU A 85 -1.63 0.69 20.84
CA LEU A 85 -0.67 1.24 21.82
C LEU A 85 -1.41 2.09 22.85
N ASP A 86 -2.29 2.96 22.38
CA ASP A 86 -3.14 3.78 23.24
C ASP A 86 -4.38 2.99 23.70
N PRO A 87 -4.89 3.24 24.92
CA PRO A 87 -6.12 2.59 25.39
C PRO A 87 -7.27 2.79 24.40
N PRO A 88 -8.03 1.74 24.05
CA PRO A 88 -9.13 1.84 23.08
C PRO A 88 -10.16 2.94 23.41
N GLU A 89 -10.31 3.30 24.68
CA GLU A 89 -11.21 4.33 25.16
C GLU A 89 -10.81 5.74 24.70
N THR A 90 -9.55 5.93 24.29
CA THR A 90 -9.04 7.20 23.76
C THR A 90 -9.42 7.41 22.30
N LEU A 91 -9.80 6.33 21.59
CA LEU A 91 -10.24 6.39 20.19
C LEU A 91 -11.66 6.96 20.12
N ARG A 92 -11.78 8.25 19.76
CA ARG A 92 -13.05 8.99 19.76
C ARG A 92 -13.63 9.26 18.39
N SER A 93 -12.94 8.87 17.31
CA SER A 93 -13.39 9.08 15.93
C SER A 93 -12.94 7.94 15.04
N ILE A 94 -13.58 7.81 13.86
CA ILE A 94 -13.14 6.86 12.83
C ILE A 94 -11.72 7.22 12.36
N ARG A 95 -11.39 8.50 12.30
CA ARG A 95 -10.01 8.95 12.01
C ARG A 95 -9.02 8.40 13.04
N ASN A 96 -9.30 8.50 14.34
CA ASN A 96 -8.41 7.94 15.37
C ASN A 96 -8.25 6.42 15.25
N LEU A 97 -9.35 5.71 14.89
CA LEU A 97 -9.29 4.28 14.64
C LEU A 97 -8.38 3.95 13.44
N PHE A 98 -8.48 4.76 12.38
CA PHE A 98 -7.68 4.59 11.18
C PHE A 98 -6.19 4.91 11.42
N GLU A 99 -5.89 6.02 12.09
CA GLU A 99 -4.54 6.49 12.41
C GLU A 99 -3.98 5.86 13.70
N ARG A 100 -4.58 4.77 14.19
CA ARG A 100 -4.18 4.11 15.44
C ARG A 100 -2.72 3.67 15.41
N LYS A 101 -2.04 3.83 16.52
CA LYS A 101 -0.75 3.23 16.79
C LYS A 101 -0.95 1.84 17.39
N ILE A 102 -0.09 0.89 17.05
CA ILE A 102 -0.13 -0.47 17.57
C ILE A 102 1.18 -0.82 18.28
N ARG A 103 1.17 -1.82 19.15
CA ARG A 103 2.37 -2.39 19.75
C ARG A 103 3.09 -3.29 18.74
N TYR A 104 3.58 -2.67 17.64
CA TYR A 104 4.06 -3.41 16.47
C TYR A 104 5.24 -4.36 16.77
N GLU A 105 6.03 -4.10 17.79
CA GLU A 105 7.13 -5.02 18.15
C GLU A 105 6.60 -6.36 18.69
N GLU A 106 5.45 -6.34 19.36
CA GLU A 106 4.78 -7.51 19.92
C GLU A 106 3.90 -8.20 18.87
N CYS A 107 3.05 -7.42 18.17
CA CYS A 107 2.00 -7.96 17.29
C CYS A 107 2.41 -8.06 15.81
N ARG A 108 3.60 -7.52 15.43
CA ARG A 108 4.22 -7.60 14.10
C ARG A 108 5.68 -8.01 14.22
N PRO A 109 5.98 -9.24 14.70
CA PRO A 109 7.36 -9.70 14.85
C PRO A 109 8.10 -9.67 13.51
N MET A 110 9.39 -9.34 13.56
CA MET A 110 10.24 -9.16 12.39
C MET A 110 11.31 -10.24 12.33
N PRO A 111 11.65 -10.78 11.13
CA PRO A 111 12.77 -11.71 10.97
C PRO A 111 14.09 -11.10 11.45
N ALA A 112 14.91 -11.91 12.11
CA ALA A 112 16.19 -11.46 12.65
C ALA A 112 17.24 -11.14 11.58
N TYR A 113 17.21 -11.86 10.44
CA TYR A 113 18.21 -11.69 9.38
C TYR A 113 18.07 -10.34 8.69
N ARG A 114 19.13 -9.55 8.71
CA ARG A 114 19.16 -8.19 8.16
C ARG A 114 18.93 -8.15 6.65
N THR A 115 19.31 -9.19 5.92
CA THR A 115 19.18 -9.31 4.46
C THR A 115 17.75 -9.69 4.03
N THR A 116 16.83 -9.86 4.96
CA THR A 116 15.40 -10.08 4.65
C THR A 116 14.72 -8.76 4.35
N VAL A 117 13.99 -8.70 3.26
CA VAL A 117 13.05 -7.62 2.96
C VAL A 117 11.76 -7.90 3.71
N VAL A 118 11.22 -6.89 4.39
CA VAL A 118 9.96 -7.03 5.13
C VAL A 118 8.83 -6.22 4.51
N SER A 119 7.60 -6.66 4.75
CA SER A 119 6.41 -5.91 4.35
C SER A 119 6.39 -4.52 4.97
N PRO A 120 6.18 -3.45 4.18
CA PRO A 120 6.04 -2.11 4.71
C PRO A 120 4.72 -1.90 5.45
N ALA A 121 3.69 -2.69 5.19
CA ALA A 121 2.35 -2.44 5.71
C ALA A 121 1.58 -3.73 6.00
N ASP A 122 0.53 -3.61 6.82
CA ASP A 122 -0.57 -4.57 6.82
C ASP A 122 -1.33 -4.38 5.51
N ALA A 123 -1.29 -5.38 4.62
CA ALA A 123 -1.79 -5.20 3.27
C ALA A 123 -2.14 -6.53 2.58
N ARG A 124 -2.67 -6.43 1.37
CA ARG A 124 -2.74 -7.55 0.43
C ARG A 124 -1.65 -7.37 -0.61
N ILE A 125 -0.74 -8.35 -0.69
CA ILE A 125 0.45 -8.30 -1.54
C ILE A 125 0.25 -9.08 -2.83
N ILE A 126 0.74 -8.50 -3.94
CA ILE A 126 1.03 -9.19 -5.20
C ILE A 126 2.50 -8.97 -5.52
N THR A 127 3.25 -10.04 -5.75
CA THR A 127 4.67 -9.98 -6.17
C THR A 127 4.80 -10.28 -7.66
N GLY A 128 5.88 -9.84 -8.29
CA GLY A 128 6.16 -10.16 -9.68
C GLY A 128 7.52 -9.70 -10.16
N SER A 129 7.88 -10.07 -11.39
CA SER A 129 9.08 -9.59 -12.06
C SER A 129 8.72 -8.73 -13.26
N LEU A 130 9.48 -7.67 -13.49
CA LEU A 130 9.32 -6.78 -14.65
C LEU A 130 9.82 -7.45 -15.95
N THR A 131 10.61 -8.53 -15.87
CA THR A 131 11.01 -9.36 -17.02
C THR A 131 9.88 -10.25 -17.53
N GLU A 132 9.08 -10.81 -16.63
CA GLU A 132 7.90 -11.62 -16.98
C GLU A 132 6.75 -10.74 -17.49
N THR A 133 6.83 -9.44 -17.24
CA THR A 133 5.74 -8.51 -17.40
C THR A 133 5.77 -7.72 -18.70
N ASP A 134 6.72 -7.92 -19.59
CA ASP A 134 6.61 -7.37 -20.95
C ASP A 134 5.30 -7.77 -21.64
N MET A 135 4.67 -8.89 -21.24
CA MET A 135 3.33 -9.25 -21.67
C MET A 135 2.18 -8.76 -20.76
N LEU A 136 2.41 -8.61 -19.45
CA LEU A 136 1.41 -8.18 -18.46
C LEU A 136 1.27 -6.67 -18.34
N PHE A 137 2.40 -6.02 -18.27
CA PHE A 137 2.51 -4.58 -18.13
C PHE A 137 2.68 -3.91 -19.50
N ALA A 138 2.96 -4.63 -20.59
CA ALA A 138 2.91 -4.13 -21.96
C ALA A 138 1.56 -3.48 -22.32
N LYS A 139 0.50 -3.79 -21.56
CA LYS A 139 -0.78 -3.07 -21.60
C LYS A 139 -0.90 -1.99 -20.51
N GLY A 140 0.15 -1.74 -19.70
CA GLY A 140 0.19 -0.66 -18.72
C GLY A 140 -0.94 -0.68 -17.68
N ARG A 141 -1.43 -1.86 -17.27
CA ARG A 141 -2.66 -1.91 -16.47
C ARG A 141 -2.47 -1.53 -15.00
N PHE A 142 -1.35 -1.89 -14.36
CA PHE A 142 -1.09 -1.44 -12.99
C PHE A 142 -0.30 -0.13 -12.97
N PHE A 143 0.85 -0.11 -13.63
CA PHE A 143 1.71 1.07 -13.75
C PHE A 143 2.62 0.98 -14.98
N SER A 144 3.06 2.13 -15.45
CA SER A 144 4.26 2.29 -16.28
C SER A 144 5.42 2.58 -15.34
N LEU A 145 6.54 1.87 -15.45
CA LEU A 145 7.70 2.07 -14.57
C LEU A 145 8.23 3.51 -14.68
N GLN A 146 8.31 4.03 -15.91
CA GLN A 146 8.74 5.40 -16.18
C GLN A 146 7.81 6.42 -15.54
N ASP A 147 6.49 6.27 -15.73
CA ASP A 147 5.51 7.18 -15.17
C ASP A 147 5.45 7.04 -13.65
N LEU A 148 5.60 5.81 -13.12
CA LEU A 148 5.61 5.53 -11.69
C LEU A 148 6.73 6.27 -10.95
N LEU A 149 7.93 6.26 -11.52
CA LEU A 149 9.07 6.99 -10.98
C LEU A 149 8.96 8.50 -11.24
N GLY A 150 8.22 8.93 -12.26
CA GLY A 150 8.08 10.32 -12.64
C GLY A 150 9.37 10.94 -13.19
N ARG A 151 9.31 12.20 -13.62
CA ARG A 151 10.47 12.88 -14.26
C ARG A 151 11.70 12.96 -13.37
N MET A 152 11.53 13.20 -12.08
CA MET A 152 12.63 13.27 -11.12
C MET A 152 13.32 11.91 -10.90
N GLY A 153 12.62 10.83 -11.20
CA GLY A 153 13.09 9.45 -11.05
C GLY A 153 13.72 8.86 -12.30
N PHE A 154 13.82 9.57 -13.43
CA PHE A 154 14.38 9.02 -14.68
C PHE A 154 15.79 8.46 -14.54
N GLN A 155 16.61 9.05 -13.69
CA GLN A 155 17.95 8.55 -13.39
C GLN A 155 17.95 7.15 -12.75
N TRP A 156 16.85 6.75 -12.11
CA TRP A 156 16.68 5.44 -11.45
C TRP A 156 16.07 4.38 -12.37
N LEU A 157 15.45 4.79 -13.48
CA LEU A 157 14.75 3.90 -14.41
C LEU A 157 15.65 2.72 -14.87
N PRO A 158 16.92 2.92 -15.29
CA PRO A 158 17.77 1.80 -15.70
C PRO A 158 18.07 0.80 -14.56
N ARG A 159 17.98 1.23 -13.31
CA ARG A 159 18.25 0.37 -12.15
C ARG A 159 17.15 -0.63 -11.89
N PHE A 160 15.90 -0.25 -12.16
CA PHE A 160 14.72 -1.08 -11.88
C PHE A 160 14.16 -1.78 -13.12
N THR A 161 14.64 -1.42 -14.32
CA THR A 161 14.29 -2.14 -15.56
C THR A 161 14.70 -3.60 -15.44
N ASN A 162 13.77 -4.52 -15.79
CA ASN A 162 13.91 -5.98 -15.63
C ASN A 162 14.12 -6.45 -14.17
N GLY A 163 13.83 -5.62 -13.20
CA GLY A 163 13.87 -5.98 -11.79
C GLY A 163 12.59 -6.66 -11.30
N ASP A 164 12.42 -6.66 -9.99
CA ASP A 164 11.27 -7.27 -9.34
C ASP A 164 10.40 -6.21 -8.66
N PHE A 165 9.12 -6.51 -8.42
CA PHE A 165 8.22 -5.61 -7.74
C PHE A 165 7.29 -6.33 -6.76
N ALA A 166 6.81 -5.58 -5.77
CA ALA A 166 5.73 -5.98 -4.90
C ALA A 166 4.73 -4.82 -4.75
N VAL A 167 3.44 -5.12 -4.93
CA VAL A 167 2.33 -4.16 -4.75
C VAL A 167 1.59 -4.54 -3.48
N PHE A 168 1.36 -3.58 -2.60
CA PHE A 168 0.68 -3.74 -1.31
C PHE A 168 -0.57 -2.86 -1.32
N ARG A 169 -1.74 -3.46 -1.31
CA ARG A 169 -3.02 -2.76 -1.24
C ARG A 169 -3.54 -2.76 0.19
N LEU A 170 -3.63 -1.57 0.79
CA LEU A 170 -4.16 -1.40 2.14
C LEU A 170 -5.67 -1.16 2.07
N THR A 171 -6.43 -1.97 2.77
CA THR A 171 -7.88 -1.82 2.94
C THR A 171 -8.21 -1.11 4.26
N LEU A 172 -9.43 -0.66 4.43
CA LEU A 172 -9.86 0.19 5.57
C LEU A 172 -9.66 -0.46 6.95
N ASP A 173 -9.66 -1.78 7.01
CA ASP A 173 -9.43 -2.58 8.23
C ASP A 173 -7.97 -2.57 8.70
N LYS A 174 -7.04 -2.29 7.79
CA LYS A 174 -5.61 -2.42 8.05
C LYS A 174 -5.07 -1.36 9.02
N TYR A 175 -3.89 -1.62 9.55
CA TYR A 175 -3.04 -0.65 10.21
C TYR A 175 -2.36 0.21 9.15
N HIS A 176 -2.39 1.54 9.27
CA HIS A 176 -2.05 2.46 8.18
C HIS A 176 -0.72 3.22 8.35
N TYR A 177 0.10 2.86 9.33
CA TYR A 177 1.50 3.25 9.33
C TYR A 177 2.29 2.33 8.39
N ASN A 178 3.11 2.91 7.55
CA ASN A 178 4.11 2.18 6.78
C ASN A 178 5.40 2.06 7.58
N HIS A 179 6.05 0.93 7.45
CA HIS A 179 7.33 0.63 8.04
C HIS A 179 8.42 0.54 6.97
N VAL A 180 9.66 0.83 7.36
CA VAL A 180 10.82 0.73 6.46
C VAL A 180 11.02 -0.74 6.06
N PRO A 181 11.00 -1.09 4.75
CA PRO A 181 11.10 -2.47 4.31
C PRO A 181 12.52 -3.04 4.36
N VAL A 182 13.53 -2.18 4.28
CA VAL A 182 14.97 -2.52 4.22
C VAL A 182 15.80 -1.48 4.96
N SER A 183 16.92 -1.87 5.57
CA SER A 183 17.87 -0.90 6.13
C SER A 183 18.77 -0.34 5.03
N GLY A 184 18.99 0.97 5.04
CA GLY A 184 19.88 1.62 4.07
C GLY A 184 19.85 3.14 4.14
N VAL A 185 20.61 3.78 3.29
CA VAL A 185 20.69 5.24 3.18
C VAL A 185 19.73 5.73 2.10
N VAL A 186 18.95 6.74 2.42
CA VAL A 186 18.10 7.43 1.44
C VAL A 186 18.97 8.19 0.45
N ILE A 187 18.88 7.87 -0.84
CA ILE A 187 19.60 8.52 -1.93
C ILE A 187 18.70 9.34 -2.84
N GLY A 188 17.38 9.23 -2.66
CA GLY A 188 16.36 10.03 -3.34
C GLY A 188 15.08 10.05 -2.55
N HIS A 189 14.45 11.22 -2.42
CA HIS A 189 13.14 11.40 -1.80
C HIS A 189 12.42 12.55 -2.45
N TYR A 190 11.26 12.30 -3.05
CA TYR A 190 10.50 13.30 -3.79
C TYR A 190 9.02 12.93 -3.94
N GLU A 191 8.19 13.94 -4.19
CA GLU A 191 6.77 13.76 -4.49
C GLU A 191 6.53 13.84 -5.99
N VAL A 192 5.53 13.11 -6.47
CA VAL A 192 5.01 13.18 -7.83
C VAL A 192 3.52 13.49 -7.74
N ASP A 193 3.12 14.62 -8.30
CA ASP A 193 1.71 15.02 -8.35
C ASP A 193 0.88 14.08 -9.22
N GLY A 194 -0.42 14.04 -8.94
CA GLY A 194 -1.34 13.18 -9.67
C GLY A 194 -2.78 13.25 -9.15
N ALA A 195 -3.59 12.36 -9.69
CA ALA A 195 -4.98 12.18 -9.32
C ALA A 195 -5.13 11.31 -8.04
N PHE A 196 -6.38 11.00 -7.70
CA PHE A 196 -6.77 10.19 -6.53
C PHE A 196 -7.72 9.07 -6.99
N HIS A 197 -7.24 8.20 -7.88
CA HIS A 197 -8.00 7.01 -8.29
C HIS A 197 -8.13 6.03 -7.13
N SER A 198 -9.27 5.33 -7.06
CA SER A 198 -9.50 4.30 -6.03
C SER A 198 -8.56 3.10 -6.21
N CYS A 199 -8.11 2.50 -5.11
CA CYS A 199 -7.40 1.23 -5.12
C CYS A 199 -8.33 0.01 -5.01
N ASN A 200 -9.65 0.18 -5.11
CA ASN A 200 -10.59 -0.93 -5.23
C ASN A 200 -10.28 -1.74 -6.49
N PRO A 201 -10.29 -3.09 -6.44
CA PRO A 201 -10.00 -3.94 -7.60
C PRO A 201 -10.79 -3.60 -8.87
N THR A 202 -12.07 -3.20 -8.74
CA THR A 202 -12.89 -2.78 -9.87
C THR A 202 -12.34 -1.52 -10.55
N ALA A 203 -11.93 -0.52 -9.79
CA ALA A 203 -11.36 0.71 -10.30
C ALA A 203 -10.00 0.45 -10.97
N ILE A 204 -9.14 -0.37 -10.33
CA ILE A 204 -7.81 -0.73 -10.84
C ILE A 204 -7.91 -1.41 -12.21
N VAL A 205 -8.76 -2.43 -12.35
CA VAL A 205 -8.90 -3.15 -13.63
C VAL A 205 -9.61 -2.34 -14.73
N SER A 206 -10.32 -1.28 -14.34
CA SER A 206 -11.04 -0.38 -15.27
C SER A 206 -10.21 0.82 -15.72
N THR A 207 -9.05 1.05 -15.12
CA THR A 207 -8.19 2.23 -15.38
C THR A 207 -6.84 1.77 -15.93
N ALA A 208 -6.34 2.45 -16.95
CA ALA A 208 -4.96 2.21 -17.40
C ALA A 208 -3.99 2.85 -16.41
N THR A 209 -2.98 2.11 -15.98
CA THR A 209 -1.89 2.57 -15.09
C THR A 209 -2.33 3.39 -13.86
N PRO A 210 -3.35 2.96 -13.07
CA PRO A 210 -3.92 3.80 -12.02
C PRO A 210 -2.87 4.22 -10.98
N PHE A 211 -1.91 3.37 -10.66
CA PHE A 211 -0.86 3.68 -9.69
C PHE A 211 0.10 4.77 -10.18
N SER A 212 0.40 4.81 -11.49
CA SER A 212 1.24 5.86 -12.07
C SER A 212 0.53 7.21 -12.21
N GLN A 213 -0.80 7.21 -12.21
CA GLN A 213 -1.59 8.45 -12.32
C GLN A 213 -1.84 9.12 -10.97
N ASN A 214 -1.76 8.39 -9.86
CA ASN A 214 -2.02 8.93 -8.54
C ASN A 214 -0.83 9.71 -7.98
N ARG A 215 -1.13 10.73 -7.15
CA ARG A 215 -0.12 11.40 -6.33
C ARG A 215 0.58 10.41 -5.43
N ARG A 216 1.90 10.54 -5.31
CA ARG A 216 2.74 9.58 -4.58
C ARG A 216 4.03 10.19 -4.08
N THR A 217 4.60 9.56 -3.08
CA THR A 217 5.94 9.85 -2.57
C THR A 217 6.88 8.70 -2.93
N VAL A 218 8.02 9.02 -3.51
CA VAL A 218 9.05 8.05 -3.91
C VAL A 218 10.26 8.20 -3.00
N THR A 219 10.69 7.11 -2.39
CA THR A 219 11.92 7.03 -1.58
C THR A 219 12.84 5.98 -2.17
N ILE A 220 14.04 6.36 -2.57
CA ILE A 220 15.08 5.46 -3.07
C ILE A 220 16.09 5.19 -1.96
N ILE A 221 16.28 3.93 -1.60
CA ILE A 221 17.11 3.47 -0.49
C ILE A 221 18.28 2.66 -1.09
N ASP A 222 19.51 3.08 -0.84
CA ASP A 222 20.71 2.28 -1.12
C ASP A 222 20.98 1.37 0.08
N THR A 223 20.85 0.08 -0.13
CA THR A 223 21.04 -0.92 0.94
C THR A 223 22.44 -1.53 0.93
N ASP A 224 23.27 -1.27 -0.09
CA ASP A 224 24.65 -1.76 -0.20
C ASP A 224 25.65 -0.86 0.55
N VAL A 225 25.24 -0.46 1.75
CA VAL A 225 26.02 0.38 2.67
C VAL A 225 26.29 -0.38 3.98
N PRO A 226 27.24 0.06 4.81
CA PRO A 226 27.43 -0.51 6.15
C PRO A 226 26.12 -0.52 6.95
N ARG A 227 25.78 -1.65 7.58
CA ARG A 227 24.53 -1.90 8.30
C ARG A 227 23.28 -1.98 7.41
N GLY A 228 23.38 -1.81 6.10
CA GLY A 228 22.27 -1.96 5.16
C GLY A 228 21.84 -3.42 4.95
N SER A 229 20.71 -3.60 4.27
CA SER A 229 20.11 -4.94 4.01
C SER A 229 20.83 -5.69 2.87
N GLN A 230 21.70 -5.06 2.12
CA GLN A 230 22.54 -5.68 1.05
C GLN A 230 21.69 -6.31 -0.08
N VAL A 231 20.57 -5.71 -0.42
CA VAL A 231 19.66 -6.14 -1.49
C VAL A 231 19.63 -5.15 -2.67
N GLY A 232 20.68 -4.35 -2.84
CA GLY A 232 20.77 -3.35 -3.90
C GLY A 232 19.97 -2.09 -3.59
N LYS A 233 19.60 -1.36 -4.62
CA LYS A 233 18.72 -0.21 -4.48
C LYS A 233 17.26 -0.66 -4.45
N VAL A 234 16.50 -0.07 -3.53
CA VAL A 234 15.06 -0.33 -3.37
C VAL A 234 14.31 0.99 -3.51
N ALA A 235 13.31 1.03 -4.39
CA ALA A 235 12.36 2.14 -4.41
C ALA A 235 11.13 1.77 -3.59
N MET A 236 10.79 2.57 -2.59
CA MET A 236 9.51 2.52 -1.88
C MET A 236 8.64 3.66 -2.37
N ILE A 237 7.50 3.32 -2.94
CA ILE A 237 6.57 4.25 -3.58
C ILE A 237 5.24 4.17 -2.84
N GLU A 238 4.90 5.23 -2.15
CA GLU A 238 3.69 5.37 -1.35
C GLU A 238 2.66 6.16 -2.15
N ILE A 239 1.50 5.57 -2.42
CA ILE A 239 0.51 6.08 -3.37
C ILE A 239 -0.78 6.39 -2.64
N VAL A 240 -1.26 7.62 -2.78
CA VAL A 240 -2.59 8.00 -2.30
C VAL A 240 -3.67 7.41 -3.20
N ALA A 241 -4.86 7.20 -2.65
CA ALA A 241 -6.02 6.83 -3.43
C ALA A 241 -7.24 7.69 -3.06
N LEU A 242 -8.39 7.42 -3.66
CA LEU A 242 -9.62 8.15 -3.42
C LEU A 242 -9.94 8.18 -1.92
N MET A 243 -10.27 9.37 -1.41
CA MET A 243 -10.53 9.69 0.00
C MET A 243 -9.31 9.68 0.92
N ILE A 244 -8.09 9.55 0.37
CA ILE A 244 -6.86 9.83 1.12
C ILE A 244 -6.36 11.22 0.74
N GLY A 245 -6.20 12.07 1.74
CA GLY A 245 -5.75 13.43 1.50
C GLY A 245 -4.22 13.60 1.52
N ARG A 246 -3.47 12.77 2.25
CA ARG A 246 -2.06 13.03 2.53
C ARG A 246 -1.32 11.78 3.02
N ILE A 247 -0.03 11.70 2.67
CA ILE A 247 0.97 10.85 3.29
C ILE A 247 1.81 11.74 4.21
N THR A 248 1.86 11.41 5.49
CA THR A 248 2.69 12.13 6.45
C THR A 248 3.96 11.33 6.69
N GLN A 249 5.13 11.85 6.31
CA GLN A 249 6.40 11.25 6.66
C GLN A 249 6.63 11.45 8.16
N CYS A 250 6.90 10.36 8.89
CA CYS A 250 7.02 10.37 10.34
C CYS A 250 7.99 9.28 10.81
N TYR A 251 9.14 9.16 10.12
CA TYR A 251 10.15 8.17 10.48
C TYR A 251 10.60 8.35 11.92
N SER A 252 10.63 7.25 12.68
CA SER A 252 11.11 7.26 14.05
C SER A 252 11.89 6.00 14.37
N ARG A 253 13.04 6.17 15.05
CA ARG A 253 13.81 5.09 15.67
C ARG A 253 13.34 4.74 17.07
N GLU A 254 12.49 5.56 17.63
CA GLU A 254 11.96 5.45 18.99
C GLU A 254 10.46 5.14 18.96
N HIS A 255 10.11 4.06 18.26
CA HIS A 255 8.72 3.66 17.99
C HIS A 255 7.98 4.73 17.18
N TYR A 256 7.12 5.52 17.80
CA TYR A 256 6.38 6.64 17.16
C TYR A 256 6.80 8.00 17.71
N ASN A 257 7.82 8.02 18.60
CA ASN A 257 8.27 9.24 19.25
C ASN A 257 9.29 9.97 18.36
N SER A 258 9.45 11.26 18.58
CA SER A 258 10.44 12.08 17.86
C SER A 258 10.41 11.88 16.34
N PRO A 259 9.23 11.96 15.67
CA PRO A 259 9.12 11.72 14.24
C PRO A 259 9.93 12.74 13.44
N GLN A 260 10.58 12.24 12.39
CA GLN A 260 11.42 13.04 11.49
C GLN A 260 10.91 12.94 10.05
N GLU A 261 11.04 14.02 9.29
CA GLU A 261 10.85 13.97 7.85
C GLU A 261 12.03 13.25 7.18
N ILE A 262 11.73 12.55 6.09
CA ILE A 262 12.73 11.81 5.34
C ILE A 262 13.45 12.73 4.35
N HIS A 263 14.78 12.61 4.32
CA HIS A 263 15.62 13.36 3.38
C HIS A 263 16.80 12.53 2.89
N PRO A 264 17.38 12.84 1.72
CA PRO A 264 18.60 12.21 1.24
C PRO A 264 19.75 12.31 2.26
N GLY A 265 20.54 11.24 2.36
CA GLY A 265 21.61 11.07 3.36
C GLY A 265 21.17 10.42 4.68
N MET A 266 19.86 10.35 4.97
CA MET A 266 19.35 9.73 6.18
C MET A 266 19.45 8.21 6.09
N PHE A 267 19.91 7.56 7.17
CA PHE A 267 19.88 6.10 7.29
C PHE A 267 18.55 5.67 7.91
N LEU A 268 17.83 4.77 7.24
CA LEU A 268 16.59 4.17 7.71
C LEU A 268 16.87 2.77 8.24
N ASP A 269 16.33 2.46 9.42
CA ASP A 269 16.40 1.14 10.02
C ASP A 269 15.15 0.33 9.65
N ARG A 270 15.33 -0.88 9.14
CA ARG A 270 14.27 -1.80 8.74
C ARG A 270 13.27 -2.05 9.87
N GLY A 271 11.99 -2.07 9.54
CA GLY A 271 10.90 -2.35 10.46
C GLY A 271 10.49 -1.19 11.36
N GLN A 272 11.13 -0.02 11.25
CA GLN A 272 10.72 1.18 11.97
C GLN A 272 9.58 1.91 11.24
N PRO A 273 8.66 2.59 11.98
CA PRO A 273 7.64 3.43 11.36
C PRO A 273 8.26 4.48 10.44
N LYS A 274 7.75 4.61 9.22
CA LYS A 274 8.23 5.54 8.20
C LYS A 274 7.25 6.65 7.90
N SER A 275 6.01 6.28 7.68
CA SER A 275 4.96 7.21 7.26
C SER A 275 3.59 6.75 7.72
N LEU A 276 2.62 7.65 7.64
CA LEU A 276 1.23 7.41 7.95
C LEU A 276 0.35 7.86 6.80
N TYR A 277 -0.49 6.97 6.32
CA TYR A 277 -1.61 7.32 5.46
C TYR A 277 -2.74 7.93 6.27
N GLN A 278 -3.23 9.10 5.85
CA GLN A 278 -4.47 9.66 6.39
C GLN A 278 -5.69 8.89 5.84
N PRO A 279 -6.89 8.97 6.50
CA PRO A 279 -8.01 8.07 6.22
C PRO A 279 -8.36 7.88 4.75
N GLY A 280 -8.54 6.62 4.33
CA GLY A 280 -8.89 6.17 2.98
C GLY A 280 -8.18 4.86 2.61
N SER A 281 -8.22 4.47 1.35
CA SER A 281 -7.44 3.33 0.84
C SER A 281 -6.12 3.78 0.22
N SER A 282 -5.11 2.94 0.26
CA SER A 282 -3.74 3.27 -0.16
C SER A 282 -3.04 2.07 -0.78
N THR A 283 -1.90 2.35 -1.41
CA THR A 283 -1.08 1.32 -2.03
C THR A 283 0.39 1.67 -1.87
N ASP A 284 1.20 0.70 -1.47
CA ASP A 284 2.65 0.79 -1.58
C ASP A 284 3.14 -0.05 -2.75
N ILE A 285 4.20 0.38 -3.40
CA ILE A 285 4.95 -0.42 -4.36
C ILE A 285 6.41 -0.41 -3.96
N LEU A 286 7.00 -1.61 -3.88
CA LEU A 286 8.44 -1.77 -3.80
C LEU A 286 8.97 -2.20 -5.17
N LEU A 287 10.06 -1.56 -5.62
CA LEU A 287 10.82 -1.96 -6.79
C LEU A 287 12.22 -2.36 -6.35
N PHE A 288 12.74 -3.42 -6.98
CA PHE A 288 14.05 -3.98 -6.71
C PHE A 288 14.90 -4.03 -7.98
N GLU A 289 16.21 -3.87 -7.85
CA GLU A 289 17.15 -4.11 -8.95
C GLU A 289 17.10 -5.59 -9.37
N PRO A 290 17.34 -5.92 -10.65
CA PRO A 290 17.30 -7.30 -11.14
C PRO A 290 18.32 -8.20 -10.44
N GLY A 291 17.90 -9.42 -10.08
CA GLY A 291 18.76 -10.45 -9.50
C GLY A 291 19.25 -10.16 -8.08
N ARG A 292 18.59 -9.27 -7.34
CA ARG A 292 19.02 -8.90 -5.97
C ARG A 292 18.26 -9.61 -4.89
N ILE A 293 17.03 -10.00 -5.16
CA ILE A 293 16.13 -10.64 -4.20
C ILE A 293 15.48 -11.89 -4.78
N ARG A 294 15.01 -12.74 -3.86
CA ARG A 294 14.09 -13.84 -4.17
C ARG A 294 12.89 -13.72 -3.23
N PHE A 295 11.70 -13.60 -3.80
CA PHE A 295 10.46 -13.59 -3.00
C PHE A 295 10.26 -14.90 -2.26
N ASP A 296 9.57 -14.85 -1.12
CA ASP A 296 9.18 -16.01 -0.35
C ASP A 296 8.30 -16.92 -1.22
N SER A 297 8.57 -18.22 -1.18
CA SER A 297 7.97 -19.20 -2.10
C SER A 297 6.44 -19.30 -1.97
N ASP A 298 5.91 -19.08 -0.77
CA ASP A 298 4.47 -19.05 -0.52
C ASP A 298 3.78 -17.90 -1.24
N LEU A 299 4.38 -16.70 -1.28
CA LEU A 299 3.84 -15.55 -2.00
C LEU A 299 3.81 -15.79 -3.50
N VAL A 300 4.89 -16.39 -4.05
CA VAL A 300 4.97 -16.75 -5.47
C VAL A 300 3.94 -17.84 -5.82
N HIS A 301 3.81 -18.85 -4.97
CA HIS A 301 2.82 -19.91 -5.13
C HIS A 301 1.40 -19.35 -5.12
N ASN A 302 1.06 -18.55 -4.10
CA ASN A 302 -0.26 -17.98 -3.92
C ASN A 302 -0.68 -17.08 -5.09
N ARG A 303 0.23 -16.23 -5.58
CA ARG A 303 -0.02 -15.38 -6.76
C ARG A 303 -0.53 -16.21 -7.95
N ASN A 304 -0.01 -17.39 -8.13
CA ASN A 304 -0.26 -18.23 -9.29
C ASN A 304 -1.45 -19.20 -9.15
N ARG A 305 -2.18 -19.19 -8.02
CA ARG A 305 -3.33 -20.07 -7.80
C ARG A 305 -4.46 -19.82 -8.79
N GLN A 306 -4.94 -20.91 -9.41
CA GLN A 306 -6.01 -20.90 -10.42
C GLN A 306 -7.40 -21.14 -9.82
N ASP A 307 -7.45 -21.70 -8.62
CA ASP A 307 -8.68 -22.02 -7.88
C ASP A 307 -9.24 -20.84 -7.08
N VAL A 308 -8.53 -19.69 -7.08
CA VAL A 308 -8.90 -18.46 -6.36
C VAL A 308 -9.42 -17.42 -7.34
N TYR A 309 -10.60 -16.88 -7.05
CA TYR A 309 -11.25 -15.93 -7.94
C TYR A 309 -10.74 -14.50 -7.69
N SER A 310 -9.75 -14.05 -8.43
CA SER A 310 -9.21 -12.69 -8.36
C SER A 310 -9.68 -11.84 -9.54
N ARG A 311 -10.22 -10.63 -9.26
CA ARG A 311 -10.55 -9.65 -10.31
C ARG A 311 -9.30 -9.18 -11.05
N PHE A 312 -8.14 -9.17 -10.39
CA PHE A 312 -6.88 -8.85 -11.04
C PHE A 312 -6.51 -9.92 -12.06
N SER A 313 -6.63 -11.21 -11.72
CA SER A 313 -6.37 -12.30 -12.66
C SER A 313 -7.20 -12.17 -13.94
N ILE A 314 -8.51 -11.85 -13.79
CA ILE A 314 -9.41 -11.67 -14.93
C ILE A 314 -9.05 -10.39 -15.71
N GLY A 315 -8.83 -9.29 -15.00
CA GLY A 315 -8.49 -8.02 -15.61
C GLY A 315 -7.16 -8.04 -16.38
N LEU A 316 -6.19 -8.79 -15.89
CA LEU A 316 -4.84 -8.88 -16.48
C LEU A 316 -4.70 -10.03 -17.50
N GLY A 317 -5.61 -11.01 -17.45
CA GLY A 317 -5.55 -12.20 -18.32
C GLY A 317 -4.52 -13.24 -17.86
N GLN A 318 -4.05 -13.16 -16.62
CA GLN A 318 -3.14 -14.12 -15.99
C GLN A 318 -3.30 -14.10 -14.47
N SER A 319 -2.80 -15.14 -13.80
CA SER A 319 -2.91 -15.24 -12.34
C SER A 319 -2.26 -14.06 -11.62
N ALA A 320 -3.06 -13.41 -10.77
CA ALA A 320 -2.66 -12.32 -9.89
C ALA A 320 -3.54 -12.36 -8.63
N VAL A 321 -3.30 -13.37 -7.80
CA VAL A 321 -4.02 -13.56 -6.53
C VAL A 321 -3.26 -12.84 -5.42
N GLU A 322 -4.01 -12.08 -4.62
CA GLU A 322 -3.45 -11.39 -3.47
C GLU A 322 -3.27 -12.33 -2.27
N THR A 323 -2.22 -12.09 -1.50
CA THR A 323 -2.01 -12.74 -0.18
C THR A 323 -2.09 -11.68 0.92
N ASP A 324 -2.87 -11.92 1.96
CA ASP A 324 -2.95 -11.04 3.14
C ASP A 324 -1.68 -11.19 3.98
N ILE A 325 -1.03 -10.06 4.26
CA ILE A 325 0.26 -10.01 4.95
C ILE A 325 0.24 -8.91 6.02
N LYS A 326 0.99 -9.12 7.08
CA LYS A 326 1.18 -8.10 8.13
C LYS A 326 2.47 -7.30 7.89
N ALA A 327 2.49 -6.06 8.35
CA ALA A 327 3.71 -5.25 8.39
C ALA A 327 4.85 -6.01 9.08
N ARG A 328 6.08 -5.80 8.62
CA ARG A 328 7.31 -6.41 9.16
C ARG A 328 7.47 -7.91 8.89
N GLU A 329 6.48 -8.62 8.34
CA GLU A 329 6.67 -10.00 7.89
C GLU A 329 7.64 -10.08 6.72
N SER A 330 8.37 -11.20 6.61
CA SER A 330 9.24 -11.49 5.45
C SER A 330 8.44 -11.48 4.15
N ILE A 331 9.01 -10.89 3.10
CA ILE A 331 8.47 -10.99 1.75
C ILE A 331 9.51 -11.51 0.75
N ALA A 332 10.79 -11.31 1.03
CA ALA A 332 11.88 -11.72 0.18
C ALA A 332 13.20 -11.79 0.98
N CYS A 333 14.16 -12.50 0.43
CA CYS A 333 15.53 -12.53 0.93
C CYS A 333 16.53 -12.16 -0.19
N LYS A 334 17.72 -11.73 0.21
CA LYS A 334 18.87 -11.55 -0.69
C LYS A 334 19.17 -12.86 -1.43
N ILE A 335 19.49 -12.76 -2.74
CA ILE A 335 20.06 -13.86 -3.55
C ILE A 335 21.55 -13.99 -3.25
#